data_f38131fe6db6fbf8680edf77f0ae92ac
#
_entry.id   f38131fe6db6fbf8680edf77f0ae92ac
#
_cell.length_a   1.000
_cell.length_b   1.000
_cell.length_c   1.000
_cell.angle_alpha   90.00
_cell.angle_beta   90.00
_cell.angle_gamma   90.00
#
_symmetry.space_group_name_H-M   'P 1'
#
loop_
_entity.id
_entity.type
_entity.pdbx_description
1 polymer ?
#
loop_
_entity_poly.entity_id
_entity_poly.type
_entity_poly.pdbx_seq_one_letter_code
_entity_poly.pdbx_strand_id
1 'polypeptide(L)'
;ESETTMMVFSDSVFVGTTHAASCMSFCETFMRYCIEADVPVRTGVGYGTFVTHGFSFESNPRLRIVTTQFFGSAVIRAVDAEKALKGTRIALHPRAASILKEEHVEQDDKLIELPPDIATKCASHEWSLLSSASEMGEIDDPDFVDQDGRLLEHLTRMRDESPVKFKHYYIGSIEAVQRMVKLRDRWIPREDDDPDGGAALL
;
A
#
# COMPACT_ATOMS: atom_id res chain seq x y z
N GLU A 1 21.68 9.29 -4.84
CA GLU A 1 20.39 9.98 -5.11
C GLU A 1 19.40 8.93 -5.63
N SER A 2 18.25 8.81 -5.00
CA SER A 2 17.20 7.91 -5.49
C SER A 2 16.52 8.55 -6.68
N GLU A 3 16.61 7.90 -7.84
CA GLU A 3 15.89 8.36 -9.01
C GLU A 3 14.44 7.88 -8.92
N THR A 4 13.52 8.84 -8.77
CA THR A 4 12.08 8.56 -8.76
C THR A 4 11.45 9.21 -9.98
N THR A 5 10.76 8.42 -10.77
CA THR A 5 10.01 8.90 -11.94
C THR A 5 8.52 8.73 -11.68
N MET A 6 7.75 9.78 -11.89
CA MET A 6 6.30 9.76 -11.77
C MET A 6 5.63 10.14 -13.09
N MET A 7 4.63 9.38 -13.49
CA MET A 7 3.84 9.64 -14.68
C MET A 7 2.35 9.56 -14.34
N VAL A 8 1.61 10.56 -14.75
CA VAL A 8 0.17 10.69 -14.49
C VAL A 8 -0.58 10.55 -15.81
N PHE A 9 -1.57 9.68 -15.82
CA PHE A 9 -2.50 9.51 -16.93
C PHE A 9 -3.91 9.65 -16.37
N SER A 10 -4.78 10.31 -17.07
CA SER A 10 -6.21 10.43 -16.78
C SER A 10 -6.67 10.00 -15.36
N ASP A 11 -6.68 8.72 -15.11
CA ASP A 11 -7.15 8.04 -13.88
C ASP A 11 -6.10 7.14 -13.23
N SER A 12 -4.85 7.20 -13.69
CA SER A 12 -3.78 6.30 -13.26
C SER A 12 -2.48 7.06 -13.00
N VAL A 13 -1.75 6.64 -11.98
CA VAL A 13 -0.41 7.13 -11.66
C VAL A 13 0.56 5.96 -11.65
N PHE A 14 1.69 6.11 -12.34
CA PHE A 14 2.80 5.17 -12.30
C PHE A 14 4.00 5.83 -11.65
N VAL A 15 4.56 5.15 -10.67
CA VAL A 15 5.76 5.60 -9.96
C VAL A 15 6.82 4.52 -10.08
N GLY A 16 7.97 4.88 -10.59
CA GLY A 16 9.15 4.03 -10.66
C GLY A 16 10.26 4.59 -9.77
N THR A 17 10.84 3.74 -8.93
CA THR A 17 11.97 4.09 -8.07
C THR A 17 12.93 2.91 -7.98
N THR A 18 14.20 3.19 -7.69
CA THR A 18 15.24 2.17 -7.48
C THR A 18 15.28 1.66 -6.04
N HIS A 19 14.52 2.25 -5.11
CA HIS A 19 14.50 1.89 -3.70
C HIS A 19 13.14 1.35 -3.28
N ALA A 20 13.11 0.13 -2.77
CA ALA A 20 11.87 -0.53 -2.36
C ALA A 20 11.17 0.21 -1.21
N ALA A 21 11.93 0.65 -0.19
CA ALA A 21 11.39 1.42 0.93
C ALA A 21 10.70 2.71 0.47
N SER A 22 11.34 3.48 -0.43
CA SER A 22 10.76 4.72 -0.99
C SER A 22 9.48 4.43 -1.78
N CYS A 23 9.44 3.30 -2.50
CA CYS A 23 8.25 2.88 -3.22
C CYS A 23 7.08 2.63 -2.26
N MET A 24 7.33 1.89 -1.19
CA MET A 24 6.28 1.52 -0.23
C MET A 24 5.79 2.73 0.56
N SER A 25 6.70 3.58 1.04
CA SER A 25 6.34 4.84 1.71
C SER A 25 5.47 5.74 0.82
N PHE A 26 5.82 5.86 -0.46
CA PHE A 26 5.00 6.60 -1.40
C PHE A 26 3.61 5.97 -1.57
N CYS A 27 3.54 4.66 -1.81
CA CYS A 27 2.27 3.97 -2.01
C CYS A 27 1.35 4.09 -0.79
N GLU A 28 1.90 3.94 0.42
CA GLU A 28 1.15 4.07 1.66
C GLU A 28 0.61 5.49 1.86
N THR A 29 1.50 6.48 1.79
CA THR A 29 1.13 7.89 1.95
C THR A 29 0.08 8.31 0.92
N PHE A 30 0.30 7.98 -0.35
CA PHE A 30 -0.64 8.29 -1.41
C PHE A 30 -2.00 7.63 -1.19
N MET A 31 -2.02 6.35 -0.80
CA MET A 31 -3.26 5.63 -0.54
C MET A 31 -4.04 6.23 0.63
N ARG A 32 -3.37 6.59 1.73
CA ARG A 32 -3.99 7.24 2.89
C ARG A 32 -4.63 8.56 2.49
N TYR A 33 -3.92 9.43 1.78
CA TYR A 33 -4.48 10.69 1.27
C TYR A 33 -5.71 10.48 0.37
N CYS A 34 -5.67 9.47 -0.50
CA CYS A 34 -6.82 9.16 -1.34
C CYS A 34 -8.03 8.71 -0.51
N ILE A 35 -7.82 7.87 0.51
CA ILE A 35 -8.91 7.42 1.39
C ILE A 35 -9.49 8.60 2.19
N GLU A 36 -8.66 9.46 2.76
CA GLU A 36 -9.09 10.66 3.47
C GLU A 36 -9.87 11.62 2.60
N ALA A 37 -9.55 11.68 1.30
CA ALA A 37 -10.27 12.44 0.29
C ALA A 37 -11.51 11.71 -0.29
N ASP A 38 -11.87 10.54 0.23
CA ASP A 38 -12.93 9.66 -0.27
C ASP A 38 -12.75 9.23 -1.74
N VAL A 39 -11.50 9.14 -2.20
CA VAL A 39 -11.15 8.70 -3.55
C VAL A 39 -10.72 7.24 -3.55
N PRO A 40 -11.52 6.32 -4.14
CA PRO A 40 -11.15 4.91 -4.19
C PRO A 40 -10.00 4.69 -5.18
N VAL A 41 -8.88 4.20 -4.69
CA VAL A 41 -7.69 3.89 -5.49
C VAL A 41 -7.26 2.45 -5.25
N ARG A 42 -6.79 1.78 -6.29
CA ARG A 42 -6.12 0.48 -6.22
C ARG A 42 -4.65 0.66 -6.54
N THR A 43 -3.79 -0.03 -5.83
CA THR A 43 -2.35 0.06 -6.05
C THR A 43 -1.77 -1.33 -6.25
N GLY A 44 -0.95 -1.47 -7.27
CA GLY A 44 -0.16 -2.68 -7.51
C GLY A 44 1.33 -2.35 -7.49
N VAL A 45 2.11 -3.18 -6.82
CA VAL A 45 3.56 -3.05 -6.74
C VAL A 45 4.23 -4.19 -7.49
N GLY A 46 5.09 -3.86 -8.43
CA GLY A 46 5.85 -4.80 -9.23
C GLY A 46 7.34 -4.48 -9.19
N TYR A 47 8.18 -5.50 -9.23
CA TYR A 47 9.64 -5.37 -9.31
C TYR A 47 10.16 -5.92 -10.64
N GLY A 48 11.11 -5.21 -11.26
CA GLY A 48 11.72 -5.61 -12.51
C GLY A 48 12.29 -4.44 -13.31
N THR A 49 12.44 -4.62 -14.61
CA THR A 49 12.86 -3.54 -15.50
C THR A 49 11.77 -2.47 -15.60
N PHE A 50 12.21 -1.21 -15.56
CA PHE A 50 11.37 -0.05 -15.80
C PHE A 50 12.15 0.92 -16.69
N VAL A 51 11.60 1.21 -17.86
CA VAL A 51 12.23 2.09 -18.85
C VAL A 51 11.24 3.17 -19.24
N THR A 52 11.70 4.40 -19.24
CA THR A 52 10.94 5.55 -19.73
C THR A 52 11.59 6.08 -21.01
N HIS A 53 10.79 6.47 -21.97
CA HIS A 53 11.24 7.10 -23.19
C HIS A 53 10.38 8.32 -23.50
N GLY A 54 11.02 9.49 -23.52
CA GLY A 54 10.35 10.74 -23.82
C GLY A 54 10.53 11.09 -25.29
N PHE A 55 9.44 11.46 -25.95
CA PHE A 55 9.45 12.00 -27.31
C PHE A 55 8.97 13.46 -27.27
N SER A 56 9.69 14.32 -27.94
CA SER A 56 9.20 15.67 -28.21
C SER A 56 9.04 15.87 -29.72
N PHE A 57 7.87 16.32 -30.11
CA PHE A 57 7.57 16.68 -31.50
C PHE A 57 7.37 18.18 -31.58
N GLU A 58 8.18 18.83 -32.36
CA GLU A 58 8.04 20.25 -32.69
C GLU A 58 7.53 20.36 -34.13
N SER A 59 6.22 20.31 -34.30
CA SER A 59 5.60 20.45 -35.61
C SER A 59 5.35 21.91 -36.00
N ASN A 60 5.43 22.82 -35.05
CA ASN A 60 5.19 24.25 -35.21
C ASN A 60 5.88 24.99 -34.06
N PRO A 61 6.49 26.18 -34.27
CA PRO A 61 7.09 26.99 -33.21
C PRO A 61 6.17 27.30 -32.01
N ARG A 62 4.87 27.14 -32.17
CA ARG A 62 3.85 27.38 -31.15
C ARG A 62 3.28 26.11 -30.52
N LEU A 63 3.66 24.91 -31.01
CA LEU A 63 3.14 23.64 -30.52
C LEU A 63 4.26 22.66 -30.29
N ARG A 64 4.57 22.42 -29.04
CA ARG A 64 5.46 21.35 -28.58
C ARG A 64 4.62 20.26 -27.93
N ILE A 65 4.59 19.09 -28.54
CA ILE A 65 3.96 17.91 -27.95
C ILE A 65 5.07 17.08 -27.28
N VAL A 66 4.92 16.87 -25.98
CA VAL A 66 5.79 15.97 -25.23
C VAL A 66 4.96 14.76 -24.82
N THR A 67 5.40 13.59 -25.24
CA THR A 67 4.80 12.32 -24.79
C THR A 67 5.86 11.44 -24.17
N THR A 68 5.52 10.76 -23.09
CA THR A 68 6.40 9.80 -22.43
C THR A 68 5.78 8.41 -22.56
N GLN A 69 6.57 7.48 -23.02
CA GLN A 69 6.23 6.05 -23.00
C GLN A 69 7.02 5.37 -21.87
N PHE A 70 6.43 4.37 -21.28
CA PHE A 70 7.07 3.55 -20.28
C PHE A 70 6.74 2.09 -20.53
N PHE A 71 7.68 1.23 -20.24
CA PHE A 71 7.53 -0.21 -20.41
C PHE A 71 8.51 -0.95 -19.51
N GLY A 72 8.29 -2.25 -19.38
CA GLY A 72 9.16 -3.12 -18.65
C GLY A 72 8.37 -4.13 -17.79
N SER A 73 9.09 -5.11 -17.28
CA SER A 73 8.47 -6.18 -16.51
C SER A 73 7.90 -5.69 -15.16
N ALA A 74 8.45 -4.63 -14.58
CA ALA A 74 7.91 -4.02 -13.36
C ALA A 74 6.50 -3.48 -13.60
N VAL A 75 6.28 -2.79 -14.73
CA VAL A 75 4.97 -2.23 -15.11
C VAL A 75 3.91 -3.32 -15.25
N ILE A 76 4.24 -4.38 -16.01
CA ILE A 76 3.31 -5.50 -16.22
C ILE A 76 2.94 -6.13 -14.88
N ARG A 77 3.93 -6.42 -14.04
CA ARG A 77 3.72 -7.04 -12.72
C ARG A 77 2.92 -6.15 -11.78
N ALA A 78 3.14 -4.84 -11.81
CA ALA A 78 2.36 -3.90 -11.00
C ALA A 78 0.88 -3.89 -11.43
N VAL A 79 0.62 -3.81 -12.72
CA VAL A 79 -0.75 -3.86 -13.28
C VAL A 79 -1.43 -5.21 -12.99
N ASP A 80 -0.69 -6.31 -13.09
CA ASP A 80 -1.23 -7.63 -12.80
C ASP A 80 -1.54 -7.80 -11.30
N ALA A 81 -0.69 -7.27 -10.42
CA ALA A 81 -0.94 -7.26 -8.98
C ALA A 81 -2.16 -6.39 -8.63
N GLU A 82 -2.26 -5.19 -9.21
CA GLU A 82 -3.40 -4.29 -9.01
C GLU A 82 -4.73 -4.97 -9.39
N LYS A 83 -4.75 -5.70 -10.50
CA LYS A 83 -5.96 -6.40 -10.97
C LYS A 83 -6.31 -7.65 -10.15
N ALA A 84 -5.33 -8.24 -9.47
CA ALA A 84 -5.53 -9.47 -8.71
C ALA A 84 -6.36 -9.24 -7.43
N LEU A 85 -6.26 -8.06 -6.82
CA LEU A 85 -7.03 -7.70 -5.64
C LEU A 85 -8.07 -6.63 -5.96
N LYS A 86 -9.25 -6.78 -5.37
CA LYS A 86 -10.30 -5.78 -5.46
C LYS A 86 -10.27 -4.86 -4.25
N GLY A 87 -10.72 -3.63 -4.45
CA GLY A 87 -10.85 -2.66 -3.38
C GLY A 87 -9.64 -1.72 -3.25
N THR A 88 -9.72 -0.84 -2.26
CA THR A 88 -8.67 0.15 -1.92
C THR A 88 -7.58 -0.54 -1.12
N ARG A 89 -6.62 -1.13 -1.82
CA ARG A 89 -5.59 -2.02 -1.26
C ARG A 89 -4.27 -1.84 -2.02
N ILE A 90 -3.16 -2.15 -1.37
CA ILE A 90 -1.82 -2.19 -1.99
C ILE A 90 -1.44 -3.66 -2.18
N ALA A 91 -1.55 -4.14 -3.41
CA ALA A 91 -1.23 -5.51 -3.79
C ALA A 91 0.23 -5.62 -4.24
N LEU A 92 0.94 -6.64 -3.77
CA LEU A 92 2.32 -6.89 -4.16
C LEU A 92 2.43 -8.14 -5.01
N HIS A 93 3.05 -7.98 -6.17
CA HIS A 93 3.48 -9.13 -6.98
C HIS A 93 4.49 -9.96 -6.18
N PRO A 94 4.51 -11.31 -6.29
CA PRO A 94 5.43 -12.17 -5.52
C PRO A 94 6.90 -11.73 -5.58
N ARG A 95 7.35 -11.28 -6.75
CA ARG A 95 8.72 -10.79 -6.92
C ARG A 95 9.00 -9.50 -6.14
N ALA A 96 8.04 -8.60 -6.04
CA ALA A 96 8.18 -7.38 -5.24
C ALA A 96 8.24 -7.73 -3.74
N ALA A 97 7.38 -8.62 -3.29
CA ALA A 97 7.40 -9.09 -1.90
C ALA A 97 8.74 -9.76 -1.53
N SER A 98 9.31 -10.59 -2.45
CA SER A 98 10.63 -11.19 -2.21
C SER A 98 11.73 -10.14 -2.02
N ILE A 99 11.74 -9.10 -2.87
CA ILE A 99 12.75 -8.04 -2.77
C ILE A 99 12.60 -7.23 -1.48
N LEU A 100 11.37 -6.93 -1.07
CA LEU A 100 11.13 -6.24 0.20
C LEU A 100 11.69 -7.04 1.39
N LYS A 101 11.51 -8.36 1.37
CA LYS A 101 12.10 -9.27 2.37
C LYS A 101 13.63 -9.31 2.30
N GLU A 102 14.21 -9.40 1.09
CA GLU A 102 15.65 -9.43 0.86
C GLU A 102 16.32 -8.12 1.30
N GLU A 103 15.68 -6.97 1.09
CA GLU A 103 16.19 -5.65 1.47
C GLU A 103 15.89 -5.29 2.94
N HIS A 104 15.30 -6.21 3.71
CA HIS A 104 14.89 -5.96 5.10
C HIS A 104 14.03 -4.69 5.26
N VAL A 105 13.27 -4.37 4.24
CA VAL A 105 12.28 -3.27 4.27
C VAL A 105 11.03 -3.69 5.04
N GLU A 106 10.97 -4.98 5.40
CA GLU A 106 9.90 -5.49 6.24
C GLU A 106 9.97 -4.83 7.63
N GLN A 107 8.99 -3.99 7.87
CA GLN A 107 8.42 -3.91 9.20
C GLN A 107 7.54 -5.14 9.30
N ASP A 108 7.79 -6.02 10.27
CA ASP A 108 7.19 -7.36 10.37
C ASP A 108 5.66 -7.37 10.31
N ASP A 109 5.02 -6.23 10.58
CA ASP A 109 3.58 -6.03 10.58
C ASP A 109 3.02 -5.39 9.30
N LYS A 110 3.87 -4.87 8.41
CA LYS A 110 3.43 -4.19 7.17
C LYS A 110 3.27 -5.13 5.99
N LEU A 111 4.15 -6.13 5.84
CA LEU A 111 4.12 -7.07 4.72
C LEU A 111 3.33 -8.32 5.07
N ILE A 112 2.07 -8.39 4.64
CA ILE A 112 1.13 -9.44 5.01
C ILE A 112 0.97 -10.43 3.87
N GLU A 113 1.24 -11.70 4.16
CA GLU A 113 0.98 -12.78 3.21
C GLU A 113 -0.54 -12.97 3.00
N LEU A 114 -0.95 -13.05 1.75
CA LEU A 114 -2.34 -13.30 1.41
C LEU A 114 -2.73 -14.74 1.72
N PRO A 115 -3.91 -14.97 2.30
CA PRO A 115 -4.45 -16.31 2.46
C PRO A 115 -4.49 -17.08 1.12
N PRO A 116 -4.30 -18.40 1.12
CA PRO A 116 -4.19 -19.21 -0.10
C PRO A 116 -5.42 -19.11 -1.04
N ASP A 117 -6.59 -18.82 -0.49
CA ASP A 117 -7.84 -18.63 -1.24
C ASP A 117 -7.93 -17.26 -1.92
N ILE A 118 -7.13 -16.29 -1.49
CA ILE A 118 -7.04 -14.94 -2.05
C ILE A 118 -5.79 -14.76 -2.90
N ALA A 119 -4.69 -15.41 -2.50
CA ALA A 119 -3.42 -15.33 -3.19
C ALA A 119 -3.53 -15.83 -4.64
N THR A 120 -2.88 -15.12 -5.54
CA THR A 120 -2.80 -15.47 -6.96
C THR A 120 -1.33 -15.48 -7.42
N LYS A 121 -1.07 -15.97 -8.63
CA LYS A 121 0.26 -15.86 -9.24
C LYS A 121 0.74 -14.41 -9.45
N CYS A 122 -0.19 -13.44 -9.42
CA CYS A 122 0.07 -12.03 -9.66
C CYS A 122 0.08 -11.18 -8.38
N ALA A 123 -0.49 -11.69 -7.27
CA ALA A 123 -0.44 -11.03 -5.97
C ALA A 123 -0.33 -12.10 -4.87
N SER A 124 0.73 -12.05 -4.09
CA SER A 124 0.97 -12.98 -2.98
C SER A 124 0.95 -12.31 -1.62
N HIS A 125 1.12 -10.99 -1.60
CA HIS A 125 1.18 -10.20 -0.38
C HIS A 125 0.38 -8.92 -0.56
N GLU A 126 0.07 -8.33 0.57
CA GLU A 126 -0.55 -7.02 0.69
C GLU A 126 0.27 -6.17 1.65
N TRP A 127 0.37 -4.87 1.39
CA TRP A 127 0.98 -3.94 2.33
C TRP A 127 -0.08 -3.37 3.25
N SER A 128 0.19 -3.43 4.55
CA SER A 128 -0.70 -2.89 5.57
C SER A 128 -0.78 -1.36 5.47
N LEU A 129 -1.99 -0.84 5.55
CA LEU A 129 -2.24 0.61 5.68
C LEU A 129 -2.35 1.04 7.15
N LEU A 130 -2.30 0.09 8.08
CA LEU A 130 -2.31 0.43 9.51
C LEU A 130 -0.98 1.03 9.92
N SER A 131 -1.00 1.85 10.94
CA SER A 131 0.22 2.30 11.61
C SER A 131 1.00 1.11 12.15
N SER A 132 2.33 1.14 12.08
CA SER A 132 3.13 0.05 12.63
C SER A 132 3.10 0.06 14.16
N ALA A 133 3.28 -1.11 14.76
CA ALA A 133 3.34 -1.22 16.22
C ALA A 133 4.50 -0.39 16.80
N SER A 134 5.64 -0.31 16.08
CA SER A 134 6.78 0.52 16.46
C SER A 134 6.48 2.02 16.41
N GLU A 135 5.68 2.45 15.45
CA GLU A 135 5.25 3.86 15.35
C GLU A 135 4.30 4.23 16.51
N MET A 136 3.46 3.28 16.94
CA MET A 136 2.51 3.51 18.06
C MET A 136 3.19 3.58 19.43
N GLY A 137 4.35 2.94 19.62
CA GLY A 137 5.08 2.96 20.88
C GLY A 137 5.94 4.21 21.11
N GLU A 138 6.18 5.03 20.09
CA GLU A 138 7.04 6.20 20.18
C GLU A 138 6.27 7.53 20.31
N ILE A 139 4.95 7.53 20.15
CA ILE A 139 4.16 8.75 20.06
C ILE A 139 3.05 8.72 21.11
N ASP A 140 3.26 9.44 22.21
CA ASP A 140 2.22 9.81 23.19
C ASP A 140 1.18 10.81 22.61
N ASP A 141 1.03 10.84 21.28
CA ASP A 141 0.09 11.73 20.61
C ASP A 141 -1.24 11.00 20.41
N PRO A 142 -2.30 11.39 21.14
CA PRO A 142 -3.62 10.80 21.00
C PRO A 142 -4.18 10.90 19.58
N ASP A 143 -3.74 11.87 18.78
CA ASP A 143 -4.15 12.02 17.37
C ASP A 143 -3.59 10.90 16.49
N PHE A 144 -2.50 10.26 16.90
CA PHE A 144 -1.88 9.18 16.13
C PHE A 144 -2.58 7.83 16.33
N VAL A 145 -3.02 7.54 17.56
CA VAL A 145 -3.73 6.29 17.92
C VAL A 145 -5.05 6.17 17.15
N ASP A 146 -5.65 7.28 16.76
CA ASP A 146 -6.95 7.30 16.08
C ASP A 146 -6.87 7.21 14.53
N GLN A 147 -5.67 7.22 13.93
CA GLN A 147 -5.54 7.18 12.46
C GLN A 147 -6.11 5.90 11.85
N ASP A 148 -5.95 4.77 12.51
CA ASP A 148 -6.47 3.48 12.01
C ASP A 148 -7.98 3.39 12.16
N GLY A 149 -8.54 4.00 13.21
CA GLY A 149 -10.00 4.16 13.40
C GLY A 149 -10.59 5.02 12.27
N ARG A 150 -9.96 6.14 11.97
CA ARG A 150 -10.35 7.03 10.87
C ARG A 150 -10.30 6.32 9.50
N LEU A 151 -9.28 5.50 9.26
CA LEU A 151 -9.17 4.71 8.02
C LEU A 151 -10.41 3.82 7.82
N LEU A 152 -10.83 3.08 8.85
CA LEU A 152 -12.03 2.24 8.80
C LEU A 152 -13.31 3.06 8.64
N GLU A 153 -13.41 4.20 9.29
CA GLU A 153 -14.55 5.11 9.19
C GLU A 153 -14.71 5.63 7.75
N HIS A 154 -13.63 6.12 7.14
CA HIS A 154 -13.63 6.57 5.74
C HIS A 154 -14.04 5.47 4.77
N LEU A 155 -13.43 4.29 4.88
CA LEU A 155 -13.79 3.14 4.01
C LEU A 155 -15.25 2.72 4.20
N THR A 156 -15.78 2.77 5.42
CA THR A 156 -17.17 2.45 5.72
C THR A 156 -18.11 3.49 5.10
N ARG A 157 -17.80 4.77 5.26
CA ARG A 157 -18.56 5.87 4.63
C ARG A 157 -18.57 5.73 3.11
N MET A 158 -17.41 5.56 2.48
CA MET A 158 -17.29 5.35 1.04
C MET A 158 -18.13 4.17 0.55
N ARG A 159 -18.16 3.07 1.32
CA ARG A 159 -19.03 1.91 1.01
C ARG A 159 -20.51 2.33 1.05
N ASP A 160 -20.93 3.00 2.11
CA ASP A 160 -22.35 3.28 2.35
C ASP A 160 -22.91 4.30 1.36
N GLU A 161 -22.12 5.27 0.96
CA GLU A 161 -22.45 6.29 -0.04
C GLU A 161 -22.34 5.81 -1.49
N SER A 162 -21.61 4.70 -1.71
CA SER A 162 -21.41 4.16 -3.06
C SER A 162 -22.67 3.48 -3.62
N PRO A 163 -22.88 3.55 -4.95
CA PRO A 163 -23.91 2.73 -5.61
C PRO A 163 -23.71 1.24 -5.32
N VAL A 164 -24.82 0.50 -5.19
CA VAL A 164 -24.83 -0.92 -4.80
C VAL A 164 -23.83 -1.77 -5.57
N LYS A 165 -23.70 -1.53 -6.90
CA LYS A 165 -22.78 -2.26 -7.77
C LYS A 165 -21.29 -2.09 -7.41
N PHE A 166 -20.93 -1.05 -6.65
CA PHE A 166 -19.54 -0.79 -6.25
C PHE A 166 -19.25 -1.12 -4.78
N LYS A 167 -20.28 -1.37 -3.96
CA LYS A 167 -20.11 -1.65 -2.53
C LYS A 167 -19.15 -2.82 -2.24
N HIS A 168 -19.14 -3.83 -3.11
CA HIS A 168 -18.27 -4.99 -2.96
C HIS A 168 -16.75 -4.67 -2.99
N TYR A 169 -16.35 -3.56 -3.63
CA TYR A 169 -14.94 -3.13 -3.62
C TYR A 169 -14.51 -2.68 -2.21
N TYR A 170 -15.38 -1.96 -1.52
CA TYR A 170 -15.08 -1.46 -0.17
C TYR A 170 -15.19 -2.57 0.89
N ILE A 171 -16.07 -3.55 0.69
CA ILE A 171 -16.16 -4.71 1.59
C ILE A 171 -14.80 -5.40 1.68
N GLY A 172 -14.18 -5.71 0.54
CA GLY A 172 -12.86 -6.32 0.51
C GLY A 172 -11.78 -5.48 1.20
N SER A 173 -11.82 -4.15 1.06
CA SER A 173 -10.89 -3.24 1.74
C SER A 173 -11.10 -3.23 3.25
N ILE A 174 -12.34 -3.13 3.71
CA ILE A 174 -12.70 -3.15 5.13
C ILE A 174 -12.28 -4.48 5.78
N GLU A 175 -12.59 -5.61 5.13
CA GLU A 175 -12.20 -6.94 5.61
C GLU A 175 -10.68 -7.10 5.68
N ALA A 176 -9.94 -6.51 4.71
CA ALA A 176 -8.49 -6.51 4.74
C ALA A 176 -7.95 -5.74 5.94
N VAL A 177 -8.41 -4.51 6.16
CA VAL A 177 -8.00 -3.70 7.33
C VAL A 177 -8.38 -4.38 8.64
N GLN A 178 -9.58 -4.92 8.77
CA GLN A 178 -10.00 -5.66 9.97
C GLN A 178 -9.15 -6.91 10.23
N ARG A 179 -8.72 -7.60 9.17
CA ARG A 179 -7.79 -8.73 9.29
C ARG A 179 -6.43 -8.27 9.79
N MET A 180 -5.92 -7.16 9.27
CA MET A 180 -4.66 -6.56 9.69
C MET A 180 -4.70 -6.12 11.15
N VAL A 181 -5.77 -5.48 11.61
CA VAL A 181 -5.98 -5.14 13.03
C VAL A 181 -5.88 -6.39 13.90
N LYS A 182 -6.59 -7.46 13.54
CA LYS A 182 -6.54 -8.72 14.29
C LYS A 182 -5.15 -9.38 14.32
N LEU A 183 -4.36 -9.22 13.26
CA LEU A 183 -3.00 -9.72 13.23
C LEU A 183 -2.11 -8.89 14.13
N ARG A 184 -2.16 -7.58 14.02
CA ARG A 184 -1.41 -6.65 14.88
C ARG A 184 -1.71 -6.89 16.37
N ASP A 185 -2.99 -6.98 16.75
CA ASP A 185 -3.40 -7.17 18.14
C ASP A 185 -2.87 -8.47 18.77
N ARG A 186 -2.45 -9.44 17.95
CA ARG A 186 -1.78 -10.67 18.41
C ARG A 186 -0.30 -10.47 18.73
N TRP A 187 0.32 -9.44 18.15
CA TRP A 187 1.74 -9.14 18.33
C TRP A 187 2.01 -8.13 19.43
N ILE A 188 0.99 -7.41 19.90
CA ILE A 188 1.11 -6.50 21.04
C ILE A 188 1.08 -7.38 22.30
N PRO A 189 2.18 -7.44 23.09
CA PRO A 189 2.17 -8.15 24.38
C PRO A 189 1.07 -7.52 25.24
N ARG A 190 0.18 -8.34 25.79
CA ARG A 190 -0.77 -7.84 26.79
C ARG A 190 0.02 -7.57 28.06
N GLU A 191 -0.21 -6.43 28.68
CA GLU A 191 0.40 -6.10 29.98
C GLU A 191 0.19 -7.19 31.04
N ASP A 192 -0.84 -8.01 30.87
CA ASP A 192 -1.16 -9.14 31.76
C ASP A 192 -0.28 -10.39 31.49
N ASP A 193 0.49 -10.43 30.41
CA ASP A 193 1.33 -11.58 30.05
C ASP A 193 2.78 -11.48 30.60
N ASP A 194 3.06 -10.51 31.51
CA ASP A 194 4.32 -10.47 32.25
C ASP A 194 4.27 -11.45 33.43
N PRO A 195 4.76 -12.71 33.28
CA PRO A 195 4.71 -13.71 34.32
C PRO A 195 5.67 -13.39 35.50
N ASP A 196 6.51 -12.36 35.37
CA ASP A 196 7.54 -11.97 36.31
C ASP A 196 7.29 -10.63 37.06
N GLY A 197 6.11 -10.05 36.91
CA GLY A 197 5.68 -8.82 37.63
C GLY A 197 5.58 -8.93 39.13
N GLY A 198 6.38 -9.78 39.77
CA GLY A 198 6.24 -10.06 41.19
C GLY A 198 7.50 -10.47 41.93
N ALA A 199 8.66 -9.90 41.65
CA ALA A 199 9.81 -10.09 42.54
C ALA A 199 10.78 -8.90 42.51
N ALA A 200 10.29 -7.72 42.91
CA ALA A 200 11.18 -6.70 43.45
C ALA A 200 11.47 -7.12 44.90
N LEU A 201 12.60 -7.78 45.06
CA LEU A 201 13.16 -8.16 46.35
C LEU A 201 13.57 -6.92 47.16
N LEU A 202 13.21 -6.98 48.39
CA LEU A 202 13.70 -6.30 49.57
C LEU A 202 15.24 -6.15 49.61
#